data_809b59ce26f31851932dedd5228e8625
#
_entry.id   809b59ce26f31851932dedd5228e8625
#
_cell.length_a   1.000
_cell.length_b   1.000
_cell.length_c   1.000
_cell.angle_alpha   90.00
_cell.angle_beta   90.00
_cell.angle_gamma   90.00
#
_symmetry.space_group_name_H-M   'P 1'
#
loop_
_entity.id
_entity.type
_entity.pdbx_description
1 polymer ?
#
loop_
_entity_poly.entity_id
_entity_poly.type
_entity_poly.pdbx_seq_one_letter_code
_entity_poly.pdbx_strand_id
1 'polypeptide(L)'
;MLAQKRSFQSIAKSLGRYTSTISREIAAGSCNKYTYRANKAQARAIRNSHKRRAGRYDLDDNLRLKRYVYRKLRLKWSTTQIAKTLEKDYPTDIGMRISPESIYTYLFVLPKGTLKKELLACLRQNRKHRRKQRRGVEAKRKLEDMLSIEECPKEVEDRIIPGHWEGDLIVGKNNRSALGTLVERTTRTTILIPVKSKSATDVAKAFAREVKKLPKQMRLTMTYNQGREMASHKLFTKITGVKVYFANPRSPWERGTNENTNGLIRQYFPKGTDFTKVSRYEVKRAQHQLNGRPRKTLDYQTPYEVFDKLINS
;
A
#
# COMPACT_ATOMS: atom_id res chain seq x y z
N MET A 1 -34.01 -38.96 -12.00
CA MET A 1 -33.74 -38.56 -13.39
C MET A 1 -32.80 -39.53 -14.11
N LEU A 2 -31.57 -39.81 -13.64
CA LEU A 2 -30.70 -40.82 -14.26
C LEU A 2 -31.30 -42.24 -14.19
N ALA A 3 -31.88 -42.60 -13.05
CA ALA A 3 -32.60 -43.85 -12.88
C ALA A 3 -33.81 -44.01 -13.84
N GLN A 4 -34.36 -42.90 -14.32
CA GLN A 4 -35.45 -42.84 -15.31
C GLN A 4 -34.92 -42.82 -16.75
N LYS A 5 -33.65 -43.17 -16.99
CA LYS A 5 -32.97 -43.22 -18.30
C LYS A 5 -33.03 -41.90 -19.11
N ARG A 6 -33.25 -40.75 -18.49
CA ARG A 6 -33.28 -39.46 -19.19
C ARG A 6 -31.92 -39.08 -19.78
N SER A 7 -31.91 -38.37 -20.91
CA SER A 7 -30.69 -37.87 -21.53
C SER A 7 -30.05 -36.75 -20.71
N PHE A 8 -28.73 -36.51 -20.85
CA PHE A 8 -28.03 -35.41 -20.17
C PHE A 8 -28.58 -34.04 -20.56
N GLN A 9 -29.05 -33.86 -21.79
CA GLN A 9 -29.71 -32.63 -22.23
C GLN A 9 -31.04 -32.40 -21.49
N SER A 10 -31.88 -33.46 -21.40
CA SER A 10 -33.14 -33.37 -20.65
C SER A 10 -32.94 -33.05 -19.17
N ILE A 11 -31.94 -33.68 -18.53
CA ILE A 11 -31.58 -33.42 -17.13
C ILE A 11 -31.06 -32.00 -16.97
N ALA A 12 -30.18 -31.52 -17.85
CA ALA A 12 -29.63 -30.18 -17.83
C ALA A 12 -30.73 -29.11 -17.95
N LYS A 13 -31.66 -29.29 -18.89
CA LYS A 13 -32.83 -28.43 -19.09
C LYS A 13 -33.69 -28.38 -17.82
N SER A 14 -34.00 -29.55 -17.24
CA SER A 14 -34.80 -29.63 -15.98
C SER A 14 -34.16 -28.97 -14.78
N LEU A 15 -32.83 -28.93 -14.73
CA LEU A 15 -32.04 -28.34 -13.60
C LEU A 15 -31.57 -26.94 -13.88
N GLY A 16 -31.85 -26.32 -15.03
CA GLY A 16 -31.35 -25.00 -15.41
C GLY A 16 -29.83 -24.95 -15.49
N ARG A 17 -29.17 -26.02 -15.96
CA ARG A 17 -27.72 -26.16 -16.04
C ARG A 17 -27.26 -26.53 -17.46
N TYR A 18 -25.97 -26.31 -17.75
CA TYR A 18 -25.38 -26.74 -19.02
C TYR A 18 -25.19 -28.26 -19.06
N THR A 19 -25.35 -28.87 -20.22
CA THR A 19 -25.15 -30.31 -20.44
C THR A 19 -23.73 -30.75 -20.04
N SER A 20 -22.72 -29.90 -20.29
CA SER A 20 -21.33 -30.12 -19.90
C SER A 20 -21.16 -30.22 -18.40
N THR A 21 -21.97 -29.49 -17.60
CA THR A 21 -21.94 -29.57 -16.12
C THR A 21 -22.42 -30.92 -15.65
N ILE A 22 -23.51 -31.45 -16.24
CA ILE A 22 -24.06 -32.78 -15.91
C ILE A 22 -23.06 -33.87 -16.29
N SER A 23 -22.49 -33.79 -17.51
CA SER A 23 -21.49 -34.76 -17.98
C SER A 23 -20.26 -34.81 -17.03
N ARG A 24 -19.70 -33.66 -16.68
CA ARG A 24 -18.54 -33.57 -15.75
C ARG A 24 -18.86 -34.13 -14.35
N GLU A 25 -20.06 -33.85 -13.81
CA GLU A 25 -20.47 -34.35 -12.50
C GLU A 25 -20.57 -35.87 -12.50
N ILE A 26 -21.13 -36.45 -13.55
CA ILE A 26 -21.24 -37.91 -13.68
C ILE A 26 -19.85 -38.53 -13.88
N ALA A 27 -19.05 -38.01 -14.80
CA ALA A 27 -17.69 -38.49 -15.06
C ALA A 27 -16.80 -38.42 -13.81
N ALA A 28 -16.94 -37.35 -12.99
CA ALA A 28 -16.20 -37.23 -11.74
C ALA A 28 -16.65 -38.23 -10.67
N GLY A 29 -17.86 -38.76 -10.71
CA GLY A 29 -18.49 -39.60 -9.67
C GLY A 29 -18.63 -41.07 -9.97
N SER A 30 -18.48 -41.47 -11.22
CA SER A 30 -18.73 -42.86 -11.67
C SER A 30 -18.12 -43.12 -13.02
N CYS A 31 -17.85 -44.40 -13.32
CA CYS A 31 -17.37 -44.80 -14.65
C CYS A 31 -18.45 -44.66 -15.74
N ASN A 32 -19.72 -44.65 -15.36
CA ASN A 32 -20.85 -44.47 -16.27
C ASN A 32 -22.10 -43.89 -15.56
N LYS A 33 -23.10 -43.50 -16.37
CA LYS A 33 -24.36 -42.91 -15.86
C LYS A 33 -25.22 -43.82 -14.98
N TYR A 34 -25.06 -45.14 -15.10
CA TYR A 34 -25.84 -46.10 -14.33
C TYR A 34 -25.31 -46.36 -12.94
N THR A 35 -24.02 -46.16 -12.73
CA THR A 35 -23.35 -46.33 -11.44
C THR A 35 -23.30 -45.05 -10.59
N TYR A 36 -23.77 -43.93 -11.12
CA TYR A 36 -23.81 -42.66 -10.40
C TYR A 36 -24.76 -42.75 -9.17
N ARG A 37 -24.26 -42.28 -8.04
CA ARG A 37 -25.02 -42.20 -6.80
C ARG A 37 -24.88 -40.78 -6.23
N ALA A 38 -25.98 -40.04 -6.14
CA ALA A 38 -26.01 -38.64 -5.67
C ALA A 38 -25.39 -38.51 -4.28
N ASN A 39 -25.68 -39.43 -3.35
CA ASN A 39 -25.10 -39.41 -1.99
C ASN A 39 -23.56 -39.52 -2.02
N LYS A 40 -23.01 -40.38 -2.87
CA LYS A 40 -21.56 -40.53 -3.04
C LYS A 40 -20.96 -39.26 -3.68
N ALA A 41 -21.63 -38.67 -4.64
CA ALA A 41 -21.23 -37.41 -5.26
C ALA A 41 -21.24 -36.25 -4.26
N GLN A 42 -22.28 -36.15 -3.44
CA GLN A 42 -22.37 -35.15 -2.38
C GLN A 42 -21.26 -35.33 -1.34
N ALA A 43 -21.06 -36.54 -0.85
CA ALA A 43 -19.98 -36.85 0.11
C ALA A 43 -18.58 -36.50 -0.47
N ARG A 44 -18.37 -36.77 -1.78
CA ARG A 44 -17.15 -36.38 -2.48
C ARG A 44 -17.02 -34.85 -2.58
N ALA A 45 -18.09 -34.14 -2.93
CA ALA A 45 -18.10 -32.68 -3.00
C ALA A 45 -17.75 -32.05 -1.66
N ILE A 46 -18.33 -32.58 -0.57
CA ILE A 46 -18.02 -32.16 0.81
C ILE A 46 -16.55 -32.43 1.14
N ARG A 47 -16.06 -33.65 0.89
CA ARG A 47 -14.62 -33.98 1.12
C ARG A 47 -13.69 -33.09 0.31
N ASN A 48 -13.99 -32.86 -0.96
CA ASN A 48 -13.18 -31.99 -1.83
C ASN A 48 -13.25 -30.53 -1.40
N SER A 49 -14.38 -30.07 -0.86
CA SER A 49 -14.51 -28.73 -0.27
C SER A 49 -13.65 -28.61 0.99
N HIS A 50 -13.67 -29.64 1.87
CA HIS A 50 -12.79 -29.69 3.05
C HIS A 50 -11.32 -29.77 2.66
N LYS A 51 -10.94 -30.64 1.70
CA LYS A 51 -9.55 -30.73 1.19
C LYS A 51 -9.09 -29.43 0.55
N ARG A 52 -9.93 -28.75 -0.23
CA ARG A 52 -9.60 -27.41 -0.80
C ARG A 52 -9.41 -26.35 0.27
N ARG A 53 -10.10 -26.46 1.41
CA ARG A 53 -9.93 -25.57 2.56
C ARG A 53 -8.74 -25.99 3.43
N ALA A 54 -8.58 -27.27 3.71
CA ALA A 54 -7.51 -27.81 4.55
C ALA A 54 -6.12 -27.75 3.90
N GLY A 55 -6.03 -27.94 2.58
CA GLY A 55 -4.75 -27.92 1.86
C GLY A 55 -4.19 -26.54 1.55
N ARG A 56 -4.74 -25.46 2.13
CA ARG A 56 -4.31 -24.08 1.88
C ARG A 56 -3.73 -23.36 3.08
N TYR A 57 -3.41 -24.09 4.13
CA TYR A 57 -2.72 -23.51 5.30
C TYR A 57 -1.23 -23.89 5.28
N ASP A 58 -0.56 -23.62 4.14
CA ASP A 58 0.90 -23.76 4.02
C ASP A 58 1.65 -23.10 5.18
N LEU A 59 1.02 -22.11 5.82
CA LEU A 59 1.58 -21.40 6.97
C LEU A 59 1.56 -22.21 8.26
N ASP A 60 0.71 -23.20 8.43
CA ASP A 60 0.72 -24.05 9.62
C ASP A 60 1.74 -25.18 9.49
N ASP A 61 1.92 -25.68 8.27
CA ASP A 61 2.85 -26.78 7.98
C ASP A 61 4.30 -26.26 7.81
N ASN A 62 4.50 -25.00 7.41
CA ASN A 62 5.82 -24.39 7.20
C ASN A 62 6.11 -23.27 8.22
N LEU A 63 6.75 -23.63 9.32
CA LEU A 63 7.08 -22.68 10.40
C LEU A 63 8.05 -21.58 9.96
N ARG A 64 8.98 -21.85 9.02
CA ARG A 64 9.92 -20.87 8.48
C ARG A 64 9.17 -19.80 7.68
N LEU A 65 8.27 -20.23 6.78
CA LEU A 65 7.42 -19.34 6.00
C LEU A 65 6.48 -18.52 6.91
N LYS A 66 5.85 -19.15 7.89
CA LYS A 66 4.98 -18.51 8.88
C LYS A 66 5.70 -17.40 9.65
N ARG A 67 6.89 -17.66 10.16
CA ARG A 67 7.72 -16.66 10.87
C ARG A 67 8.09 -15.49 9.97
N TYR A 68 8.45 -15.75 8.72
CA TYR A 68 8.74 -14.70 7.73
C TYR A 68 7.52 -13.81 7.49
N VAL A 69 6.37 -14.41 7.16
CA VAL A 69 5.12 -13.70 6.89
C VAL A 69 4.71 -12.84 8.10
N TYR A 70 4.71 -13.39 9.30
CA TYR A 70 4.34 -12.64 10.51
C TYR A 70 5.27 -11.46 10.79
N ARG A 71 6.58 -11.67 10.64
CA ARG A 71 7.57 -10.59 10.78
C ARG A 71 7.29 -9.45 9.80
N LYS A 72 7.01 -9.77 8.52
CA LYS A 72 6.76 -8.75 7.49
C LYS A 72 5.39 -8.07 7.68
N LEU A 73 4.38 -8.78 8.14
CA LEU A 73 3.09 -8.18 8.51
C LEU A 73 3.24 -7.16 9.64
N ARG A 74 4.01 -7.48 10.69
CA ARG A 74 4.31 -6.55 11.79
C ARG A 74 5.06 -5.31 11.32
N LEU A 75 5.86 -5.40 10.26
CA LEU A 75 6.46 -4.27 9.55
C LEU A 75 5.47 -3.55 8.62
N LYS A 76 4.17 -3.93 8.68
CA LYS A 76 3.07 -3.32 7.91
C LYS A 76 3.17 -3.52 6.39
N TRP A 77 3.85 -4.58 5.95
CA TRP A 77 3.86 -4.98 4.55
C TRP A 77 2.49 -5.54 4.14
N SER A 78 2.09 -5.32 2.89
CA SER A 78 0.89 -5.96 2.34
C SER A 78 1.16 -7.42 1.97
N THR A 79 0.12 -8.24 1.89
CA THR A 79 0.23 -9.64 1.48
C THR A 79 0.91 -9.78 0.11
N THR A 80 0.60 -8.88 -0.84
CA THR A 80 1.23 -8.84 -2.16
C THR A 80 2.73 -8.53 -2.09
N GLN A 81 3.13 -7.55 -1.25
CA GLN A 81 4.55 -7.23 -1.05
C GLN A 81 5.31 -8.43 -0.48
N ILE A 82 4.72 -9.12 0.50
CA ILE A 82 5.33 -10.31 1.12
C ILE A 82 5.52 -11.41 0.08
N ALA A 83 4.47 -11.76 -0.67
CA ALA A 83 4.52 -12.82 -1.67
C ALA A 83 5.56 -12.53 -2.76
N LYS A 84 5.56 -11.31 -3.31
CA LYS A 84 6.51 -10.93 -4.36
C LYS A 84 7.95 -10.84 -3.88
N THR A 85 8.18 -10.43 -2.64
CA THR A 85 9.53 -10.45 -2.06
C THR A 85 10.01 -11.87 -1.81
N LEU A 86 9.14 -12.79 -1.39
CA LEU A 86 9.49 -14.20 -1.25
C LEU A 86 9.91 -14.84 -2.58
N GLU A 87 9.23 -14.49 -3.69
CA GLU A 87 9.61 -14.94 -5.03
C GLU A 87 11.02 -14.46 -5.42
N LYS A 88 11.39 -13.24 -5.02
CA LYS A 88 12.68 -12.62 -5.30
C LYS A 88 13.79 -13.16 -4.40
N ASP A 89 13.54 -13.24 -3.09
CA ASP A 89 14.54 -13.62 -2.08
C ASP A 89 14.82 -15.12 -2.08
N TYR A 90 13.85 -15.94 -2.51
CA TYR A 90 13.93 -17.41 -2.52
C TYR A 90 13.52 -17.99 -3.89
N PRO A 91 14.26 -17.72 -4.97
CA PRO A 91 13.85 -18.07 -6.34
C PRO A 91 13.74 -19.59 -6.57
N THR A 92 14.50 -20.40 -5.88
CA THR A 92 14.55 -21.86 -6.03
C THR A 92 13.82 -22.63 -4.94
N ASP A 93 13.47 -21.97 -3.82
CA ASP A 93 12.82 -22.63 -2.68
C ASP A 93 11.30 -22.59 -2.80
N ILE A 94 10.72 -23.69 -3.31
CA ILE A 94 9.26 -23.83 -3.48
C ILE A 94 8.54 -23.73 -2.13
N GLY A 95 9.16 -24.18 -1.03
CA GLY A 95 8.58 -24.10 0.31
C GLY A 95 8.42 -22.66 0.82
N MET A 96 9.12 -21.69 0.22
CA MET A 96 8.99 -20.26 0.52
C MET A 96 8.07 -19.53 -0.46
N ARG A 97 7.18 -20.24 -1.15
CA ARG A 97 6.17 -19.67 -2.05
C ARG A 97 4.82 -19.60 -1.38
N ILE A 98 4.15 -18.48 -1.50
CA ILE A 98 2.78 -18.30 -1.01
C ILE A 98 2.06 -17.20 -1.80
N SER A 99 0.78 -17.42 -2.08
CA SER A 99 -0.02 -16.41 -2.76
C SER A 99 -0.46 -15.29 -1.78
N PRO A 100 -0.66 -14.07 -2.26
CA PRO A 100 -1.23 -12.99 -1.44
C PRO A 100 -2.58 -13.36 -0.84
N GLU A 101 -3.40 -14.10 -1.58
CA GLU A 101 -4.72 -14.55 -1.16
C GLU A 101 -4.64 -15.61 -0.08
N SER A 102 -3.68 -16.54 -0.15
CA SER A 102 -3.45 -17.54 0.90
C SER A 102 -3.09 -16.89 2.24
N ILE A 103 -2.22 -15.85 2.21
CA ILE A 103 -1.89 -15.08 3.42
C ILE A 103 -3.15 -14.40 3.96
N TYR A 104 -3.92 -13.76 3.08
CA TYR A 104 -5.13 -13.03 3.47
C TYR A 104 -6.16 -13.96 4.08
N THR A 105 -6.48 -15.07 3.41
CA THR A 105 -7.42 -16.10 3.89
C THR A 105 -6.99 -16.66 5.24
N TYR A 106 -5.70 -16.97 5.40
CA TYR A 106 -5.16 -17.47 6.65
C TYR A 106 -5.41 -16.52 7.83
N LEU A 107 -5.21 -15.22 7.65
CA LEU A 107 -5.47 -14.22 8.70
C LEU A 107 -6.95 -14.20 9.14
N PHE A 108 -7.89 -14.43 8.22
CA PHE A 108 -9.31 -14.46 8.55
C PHE A 108 -9.76 -15.77 9.21
N VAL A 109 -9.08 -16.88 8.94
CA VAL A 109 -9.37 -18.18 9.53
C VAL A 109 -8.75 -18.36 10.92
N LEU A 110 -7.69 -17.62 11.24
CA LEU A 110 -7.11 -17.66 12.59
C LEU A 110 -8.19 -17.59 13.69
N PRO A 111 -8.02 -18.36 14.78
CA PRO A 111 -8.92 -18.29 15.93
C PRO A 111 -9.08 -16.87 16.45
N LYS A 112 -10.27 -16.54 16.98
CA LYS A 112 -10.49 -15.25 17.61
C LYS A 112 -9.52 -15.08 18.78
N GLY A 113 -8.69 -14.04 18.78
CA GLY A 113 -7.69 -13.80 19.82
C GLY A 113 -6.87 -12.54 19.57
N THR A 114 -5.92 -12.28 20.46
CA THR A 114 -5.03 -11.12 20.39
C THR A 114 -4.15 -11.12 19.13
N LEU A 115 -3.59 -12.28 18.76
CA LEU A 115 -2.76 -12.45 17.56
C LEU A 115 -3.52 -12.08 16.27
N LYS A 116 -4.75 -12.58 16.11
CA LYS A 116 -5.59 -12.22 14.95
C LYS A 116 -5.86 -10.73 14.88
N LYS A 117 -6.21 -10.11 16.01
CA LYS A 117 -6.45 -8.66 16.09
C LYS A 117 -5.20 -7.86 15.72
N GLU A 118 -4.03 -8.27 16.24
CA GLU A 118 -2.73 -7.66 15.95
C GLU A 118 -2.42 -7.71 14.44
N LEU A 119 -2.48 -8.90 13.84
CA LEU A 119 -2.12 -9.10 12.44
C LEU A 119 -3.09 -8.41 11.48
N LEU A 120 -4.40 -8.42 11.77
CA LEU A 120 -5.39 -7.69 10.98
C LEU A 120 -5.21 -6.16 11.08
N ALA A 121 -4.78 -5.64 12.24
CA ALA A 121 -4.48 -4.22 12.42
C ALA A 121 -3.25 -3.77 11.59
N CYS A 122 -2.36 -4.71 11.22
CA CYS A 122 -1.22 -4.43 10.35
C CYS A 122 -1.61 -4.22 8.88
N LEU A 123 -2.79 -4.68 8.45
CA LEU A 123 -3.25 -4.51 7.06
C LEU A 123 -3.63 -3.06 6.78
N ARG A 124 -3.33 -2.59 5.55
CA ARG A 124 -3.57 -1.19 5.13
C ARG A 124 -5.06 -0.80 5.16
N GLN A 125 -5.96 -1.73 4.82
CA GLN A 125 -7.39 -1.46 4.74
C GLN A 125 -8.16 -2.22 5.82
N ASN A 126 -8.44 -1.53 6.91
CA ASN A 126 -9.34 -2.01 7.97
C ASN A 126 -10.60 -1.12 8.00
N ARG A 127 -11.23 -0.90 6.83
CA ARG A 127 -12.40 -0.02 6.73
C ARG A 127 -13.69 -0.80 6.93
N LYS A 128 -14.44 -0.48 7.99
CA LYS A 128 -15.78 -0.99 8.19
C LYS A 128 -16.85 -0.33 7.30
N HIS A 129 -16.64 0.93 6.83
CA HIS A 129 -17.61 1.67 6.01
C HIS A 129 -16.93 2.69 5.08
N ARG A 130 -17.55 2.94 3.90
CA ARG A 130 -17.16 3.97 2.93
C ARG A 130 -17.71 5.33 3.39
N ARG A 131 -16.84 6.32 3.65
CA ARG A 131 -17.27 7.69 3.96
C ARG A 131 -17.69 8.43 2.71
N LYS A 132 -18.84 9.13 2.75
CA LYS A 132 -19.24 10.12 1.73
C LYS A 132 -18.24 11.28 1.74
N GLN A 133 -17.78 11.70 0.56
CA GLN A 133 -16.96 12.90 0.41
C GLN A 133 -17.83 14.14 0.71
N ARG A 134 -17.46 14.92 1.72
CA ARG A 134 -18.01 16.26 1.93
C ARG A 134 -17.26 17.23 1.02
N ARG A 135 -17.98 17.85 0.10
CA ARG A 135 -17.51 18.99 -0.71
C ARG A 135 -17.62 20.24 0.14
N GLY A 136 -16.52 20.70 0.73
CA GLY A 136 -16.42 22.02 1.33
C GLY A 136 -15.70 22.94 0.36
N VAL A 137 -16.34 24.03 -0.01
CA VAL A 137 -15.76 25.06 -0.87
C VAL A 137 -15.33 26.21 0.03
N GLU A 138 -14.06 26.30 0.37
CA GLU A 138 -13.45 27.54 0.86
C GLU A 138 -12.54 28.09 -0.24
N ALA A 139 -12.85 29.28 -0.73
CA ALA A 139 -11.97 30.05 -1.61
C ALA A 139 -10.74 30.49 -0.78
N LYS A 140 -9.59 29.86 -1.01
CA LYS A 140 -8.32 30.24 -0.38
C LYS A 140 -7.71 31.40 -1.17
N ARG A 141 -7.27 32.48 -0.50
CA ARG A 141 -6.44 33.52 -1.11
C ARG A 141 -5.17 32.87 -1.67
N LYS A 142 -4.81 33.21 -2.92
CA LYS A 142 -3.55 32.79 -3.54
C LYS A 142 -2.37 33.35 -2.72
N LEU A 143 -1.32 32.56 -2.61
CA LEU A 143 -0.03 33.03 -2.06
C LEU A 143 0.63 33.94 -3.11
N GLU A 144 1.36 34.97 -2.66
CA GLU A 144 2.09 35.86 -3.56
C GLU A 144 3.32 35.15 -4.15
N ASP A 145 3.64 35.48 -5.41
CA ASP A 145 4.83 35.03 -6.14
C ASP A 145 5.02 33.48 -6.20
N MET A 146 3.94 32.74 -6.39
CA MET A 146 3.99 31.29 -6.59
C MET A 146 4.40 30.97 -8.03
N LEU A 147 5.38 30.07 -8.18
CA LEU A 147 5.64 29.40 -9.46
C LEU A 147 4.58 28.30 -9.67
N SER A 148 3.90 28.33 -10.82
CA SER A 148 2.94 27.28 -11.16
C SER A 148 3.64 25.95 -11.41
N ILE A 149 2.96 24.83 -11.14
CA ILE A 149 3.46 23.51 -11.54
C ILE A 149 3.63 23.41 -13.07
N GLU A 150 2.91 24.20 -13.84
CA GLU A 150 3.02 24.27 -15.31
C GLU A 150 4.38 24.83 -15.78
N GLU A 151 5.05 25.62 -14.92
CA GLU A 151 6.40 26.12 -15.15
C GLU A 151 7.50 25.12 -14.73
N CYS A 152 7.09 23.97 -14.22
CA CYS A 152 8.01 22.92 -13.79
C CYS A 152 8.67 22.24 -15.01
N PRO A 153 9.96 21.89 -14.96
CA PRO A 153 10.60 21.14 -16.03
C PRO A 153 9.81 19.87 -16.37
N LYS A 154 9.62 19.57 -17.66
CA LYS A 154 8.83 18.40 -18.11
C LYS A 154 9.39 17.07 -17.59
N GLU A 155 10.70 16.97 -17.42
CA GLU A 155 11.39 15.80 -16.84
C GLU A 155 10.87 15.38 -15.46
N VAL A 156 10.22 16.31 -14.73
CA VAL A 156 9.60 16.02 -13.41
C VAL A 156 8.39 15.09 -13.54
N GLU A 157 7.68 15.14 -14.67
CA GLU A 157 6.52 14.28 -14.94
C GLU A 157 6.94 12.86 -15.31
N ASP A 158 8.02 12.70 -16.03
CA ASP A 158 8.54 11.40 -16.51
C ASP A 158 9.06 10.53 -15.37
N ARG A 159 9.41 11.14 -14.22
CA ARG A 159 9.89 10.45 -13.00
C ARG A 159 11.12 9.58 -13.26
N ILE A 160 11.96 9.97 -14.18
CA ILE A 160 13.19 9.27 -14.55
C ILE A 160 14.37 9.86 -13.75
N ILE A 161 14.46 11.19 -13.72
CA ILE A 161 15.55 11.90 -13.03
C ILE A 161 15.22 12.02 -11.53
N PRO A 162 16.08 11.53 -10.62
CA PRO A 162 15.89 11.70 -9.19
C PRO A 162 16.20 13.14 -8.75
N GLY A 163 15.66 13.55 -7.58
CA GLY A 163 15.90 14.87 -7.02
C GLY A 163 14.67 15.79 -7.05
N HIS A 164 13.54 15.29 -7.53
CA HIS A 164 12.27 16.00 -7.55
C HIS A 164 11.36 15.53 -6.41
N TRP A 165 11.04 16.42 -5.49
CA TRP A 165 10.34 16.10 -4.25
C TRP A 165 8.91 16.61 -4.23
N GLU A 166 8.01 15.85 -3.61
CA GLU A 166 6.67 16.29 -3.24
C GLU A 166 6.62 16.54 -1.73
N GLY A 167 6.29 17.77 -1.32
CA GLY A 167 6.17 18.16 0.09
C GLY A 167 4.72 18.25 0.57
N ASP A 168 4.46 17.92 1.84
CA ASP A 168 3.14 18.08 2.49
C ASP A 168 3.25 18.12 4.02
N LEU A 169 2.14 18.49 4.69
CA LEU A 169 2.00 18.38 6.13
C LEU A 169 0.90 17.39 6.52
N ILE A 170 1.25 16.44 7.35
CA ILE A 170 0.29 15.57 8.02
C ILE A 170 -0.14 16.21 9.33
N VAL A 171 -1.34 16.74 9.36
CA VAL A 171 -1.88 17.43 10.53
C VAL A 171 -2.30 16.44 11.62
N GLY A 172 -1.95 16.75 12.86
CA GLY A 172 -2.24 15.98 14.06
C GLY A 172 -3.57 16.34 14.73
N LYS A 173 -3.69 15.95 16.00
CA LYS A 173 -4.90 16.16 16.79
C LYS A 173 -5.29 17.64 16.87
N ASN A 174 -6.55 17.94 16.61
CA ASN A 174 -7.13 19.29 16.71
C ASN A 174 -6.34 20.37 15.96
N ASN A 175 -5.64 20.02 14.90
CA ASN A 175 -4.79 20.93 14.12
C ASN A 175 -3.66 21.61 14.91
N ARG A 176 -3.29 21.10 16.10
CA ARG A 176 -2.29 21.75 16.97
C ARG A 176 -0.85 21.34 16.67
N SER A 177 -0.64 20.20 16.04
CA SER A 177 0.67 19.66 15.70
C SER A 177 0.70 19.16 14.26
N ALA A 178 1.89 18.99 13.69
CA ALA A 178 2.05 18.46 12.34
C ALA A 178 3.37 17.70 12.18
N LEU A 179 3.40 16.85 11.16
CA LEU A 179 4.58 16.16 10.67
C LEU A 179 4.77 16.51 9.21
N GLY A 180 5.91 17.08 8.85
CA GLY A 180 6.28 17.34 7.46
C GLY A 180 6.63 16.04 6.74
N THR A 181 6.30 15.98 5.46
CA THR A 181 6.64 14.85 4.61
C THR A 181 7.28 15.34 3.33
N LEU A 182 8.41 14.77 2.96
CA LEU A 182 9.02 14.91 1.65
C LEU A 182 9.06 13.53 1.01
N VAL A 183 8.58 13.40 -0.21
CA VAL A 183 8.61 12.14 -0.98
C VAL A 183 9.28 12.41 -2.31
N GLU A 184 10.35 11.69 -2.58
CA GLU A 184 11.05 11.76 -3.86
C GLU A 184 10.23 11.02 -4.93
N ARG A 185 10.09 11.65 -6.11
CA ARG A 185 9.13 11.20 -7.15
C ARG A 185 9.55 9.92 -7.86
N THR A 186 10.84 9.71 -8.06
CA THR A 186 11.41 8.55 -8.77
C THR A 186 11.60 7.36 -7.83
N THR A 187 12.37 7.55 -6.77
CA THR A 187 12.76 6.50 -5.82
C THR A 187 11.70 6.17 -4.78
N ARG A 188 10.69 7.04 -4.62
CA ARG A 188 9.67 6.96 -3.55
C ARG A 188 10.26 7.09 -2.14
N THR A 189 11.50 7.54 -2.03
CA THR A 189 12.15 7.79 -0.75
C THR A 189 11.37 8.84 0.03
N THR A 190 11.09 8.54 1.28
CA THR A 190 10.26 9.37 2.16
C THR A 190 11.11 9.90 3.31
N ILE A 191 11.05 11.22 3.54
CA ILE A 191 11.66 11.89 4.70
C ILE A 191 10.52 12.43 5.57
N LEU A 192 10.53 12.07 6.83
CA LEU A 192 9.57 12.53 7.83
C LEU A 192 10.22 13.63 8.69
N ILE A 193 9.59 14.79 8.77
CA ILE A 193 10.16 16.00 9.33
C ILE A 193 9.33 16.46 10.54
N PRO A 194 9.79 16.25 11.78
CA PRO A 194 9.17 16.87 12.94
C PRO A 194 9.23 18.39 12.83
N VAL A 195 8.07 19.06 12.86
CA VAL A 195 7.98 20.53 12.86
C VAL A 195 7.60 21.04 14.25
N LYS A 196 8.19 22.17 14.66
CA LYS A 196 7.90 22.78 15.96
C LYS A 196 6.50 23.38 16.00
N SER A 197 6.14 24.07 14.94
CA SER A 197 4.82 24.67 14.75
C SER A 197 4.41 24.61 13.28
N LYS A 198 3.16 24.97 12.98
CA LYS A 198 2.65 25.07 11.60
C LYS A 198 2.90 26.46 10.99
N SER A 199 3.71 27.32 11.64
CA SER A 199 4.08 28.58 11.03
C SER A 199 4.86 28.33 9.74
N ALA A 200 4.62 29.16 8.72
CA ALA A 200 5.30 29.01 7.44
C ALA A 200 6.83 29.07 7.57
N THR A 201 7.33 29.89 8.48
CA THR A 201 8.76 30.04 8.75
C THR A 201 9.36 28.77 9.38
N ASP A 202 8.69 28.18 10.38
CA ASP A 202 9.17 26.95 11.03
C ASP A 202 9.14 25.76 10.08
N VAL A 203 8.09 25.67 9.26
CA VAL A 203 7.97 24.66 8.20
C VAL A 203 9.10 24.82 7.19
N ALA A 204 9.29 26.01 6.62
CA ALA A 204 10.34 26.29 5.65
C ALA A 204 11.74 25.95 6.20
N LYS A 205 12.06 26.36 7.42
CA LYS A 205 13.35 26.06 8.09
C LYS A 205 13.51 24.56 8.35
N ALA A 206 12.47 23.86 8.79
CA ALA A 206 12.53 22.43 9.07
C ALA A 206 12.76 21.62 7.79
N PHE A 207 12.04 21.95 6.71
CA PHE A 207 12.22 21.32 5.39
C PHE A 207 13.62 21.63 4.83
N ALA A 208 14.06 22.88 4.88
CA ALA A 208 15.38 23.30 4.41
C ALA A 208 16.52 22.53 5.11
N ARG A 209 16.41 22.30 6.41
CA ARG A 209 17.39 21.54 7.17
C ARG A 209 17.52 20.09 6.69
N GLU A 210 16.43 19.44 6.37
CA GLU A 210 16.46 18.05 5.88
C GLU A 210 16.91 17.97 4.41
N VAL A 211 16.48 18.91 3.57
CA VAL A 211 16.92 18.99 2.17
C VAL A 211 18.44 19.26 2.05
N LYS A 212 19.01 20.10 2.92
CA LYS A 212 20.46 20.36 2.93
C LYS A 212 21.34 19.14 3.24
N LYS A 213 20.78 18.10 3.84
CA LYS A 213 21.50 16.83 4.10
C LYS A 213 21.61 15.94 2.87
N LEU A 214 20.80 16.17 1.85
CA LEU A 214 20.79 15.39 0.63
C LEU A 214 22.01 15.74 -0.23
N PRO A 215 22.49 14.82 -1.09
CA PRO A 215 23.47 15.14 -2.14
C PRO A 215 22.95 16.23 -3.07
N LYS A 216 23.84 17.03 -3.68
CA LYS A 216 23.44 18.15 -4.57
C LYS A 216 22.56 17.69 -5.73
N GLN A 217 22.88 16.55 -6.36
CA GLN A 217 22.12 15.95 -7.45
C GLN A 217 20.67 15.58 -7.06
N MET A 218 20.41 15.43 -5.77
CA MET A 218 19.08 15.09 -5.23
C MET A 218 18.29 16.33 -4.77
N ARG A 219 18.67 17.55 -5.14
CA ARG A 219 18.06 18.81 -4.71
C ARG A 219 17.62 19.66 -5.90
N LEU A 220 16.79 19.12 -6.79
CA LEU A 220 16.40 19.81 -8.02
C LEU A 220 15.17 20.70 -7.81
N THR A 221 14.02 20.12 -7.52
CA THR A 221 12.77 20.86 -7.32
C THR A 221 11.95 20.31 -6.15
N MET A 222 11.03 21.12 -5.65
CA MET A 222 10.00 20.68 -4.70
C MET A 222 8.63 21.13 -5.17
N THR A 223 7.68 20.21 -5.26
CA THR A 223 6.27 20.51 -5.50
C THR A 223 5.51 20.51 -4.18
N TYR A 224 4.69 21.56 -3.95
CA TYR A 224 3.87 21.70 -2.74
C TYR A 224 2.43 22.04 -3.09
N ASN A 225 1.50 21.93 -2.13
CA ASN A 225 0.15 22.47 -2.31
C ASN A 225 0.12 23.97 -2.04
N GLN A 226 -0.98 24.65 -2.41
CA GLN A 226 -1.19 26.07 -2.12
C GLN A 226 -1.61 26.29 -0.65
N GLY A 227 -1.03 25.56 0.29
CA GLY A 227 -1.29 25.70 1.72
C GLY A 227 -0.53 26.88 2.33
N ARG A 228 -1.15 27.59 3.28
CA ARG A 228 -0.53 28.73 3.99
C ARG A 228 0.75 28.34 4.72
N GLU A 229 0.91 27.06 5.05
CA GLU A 229 2.10 26.52 5.71
C GLU A 229 3.37 26.62 4.86
N MET A 230 3.26 26.85 3.54
CA MET A 230 4.39 27.08 2.65
C MET A 230 4.49 28.54 2.14
N ALA A 231 3.82 29.48 2.79
CA ALA A 231 3.91 30.92 2.45
C ALA A 231 5.36 31.45 2.52
N SER A 232 6.22 30.85 3.34
CA SER A 232 7.66 31.18 3.40
C SER A 232 8.51 30.38 2.40
N HIS A 233 7.98 29.98 1.24
CA HIS A 233 8.73 29.23 0.21
C HIS A 233 9.97 29.98 -0.30
N LYS A 234 9.93 31.30 -0.39
CA LYS A 234 11.11 32.13 -0.74
C LYS A 234 12.27 31.94 0.24
N LEU A 235 11.95 31.84 1.54
CA LEU A 235 12.96 31.55 2.57
C LEU A 235 13.55 30.15 2.38
N PHE A 236 12.70 29.14 2.09
CA PHE A 236 13.16 27.78 1.79
C PHE A 236 14.10 27.78 0.57
N THR A 237 13.70 28.42 -0.53
CA THR A 237 14.53 28.53 -1.75
C THR A 237 15.84 29.26 -1.49
N LYS A 238 15.82 30.39 -0.74
CA LYS A 238 17.03 31.12 -0.34
C LYS A 238 18.03 30.24 0.44
N ILE A 239 17.51 29.38 1.33
CA ILE A 239 18.35 28.51 2.16
C ILE A 239 18.90 27.29 1.38
N THR A 240 18.13 26.72 0.46
CA THR A 240 18.43 25.42 -0.16
C THR A 240 18.90 25.52 -1.62
N GLY A 241 18.57 26.60 -2.31
CA GLY A 241 18.71 26.75 -3.76
C GLY A 241 17.60 26.02 -4.56
N VAL A 242 16.72 25.27 -3.90
CA VAL A 242 15.68 24.45 -4.55
C VAL A 242 14.43 25.30 -4.86
N LYS A 243 13.98 25.29 -6.11
CA LYS A 243 12.76 25.99 -6.52
C LYS A 243 11.52 25.22 -6.04
N VAL A 244 10.50 25.96 -5.56
CA VAL A 244 9.22 25.41 -5.12
C VAL A 244 8.16 25.72 -6.15
N TYR A 245 7.52 24.67 -6.67
CA TYR A 245 6.38 24.76 -7.58
C TYR A 245 5.09 24.40 -6.86
N PHE A 246 3.99 25.07 -7.20
CA PHE A 246 2.72 24.86 -6.52
C PHE A 246 1.73 24.14 -7.43
N ALA A 247 1.22 23.02 -6.94
CA ALA A 247 0.19 22.23 -7.61
C ALA A 247 -1.11 23.05 -7.77
N ASN A 248 -1.83 22.81 -8.84
CA ASN A 248 -3.11 23.47 -9.10
C ASN A 248 -4.14 23.09 -8.03
N PRO A 249 -5.05 24.01 -7.67
CA PRO A 249 -6.14 23.70 -6.75
C PRO A 249 -7.00 22.56 -7.30
N ARG A 250 -7.35 21.61 -6.43
CA ARG A 250 -8.17 20.43 -6.76
C ARG A 250 -7.54 19.43 -7.73
N SER A 251 -6.24 19.49 -7.96
CA SER A 251 -5.47 18.56 -8.83
C SER A 251 -4.64 17.57 -8.02
N PRO A 252 -5.26 16.59 -7.31
CA PRO A 252 -4.55 15.65 -6.47
C PRO A 252 -3.60 14.73 -7.25
N TRP A 253 -3.85 14.51 -8.55
CA TRP A 253 -2.99 13.69 -9.43
C TRP A 253 -1.59 14.29 -9.61
N GLU A 254 -1.44 15.60 -9.56
CA GLU A 254 -0.15 16.30 -9.66
C GLU A 254 0.79 15.94 -8.48
N ARG A 255 0.22 15.47 -7.36
CA ARG A 255 0.91 15.06 -6.12
C ARG A 255 0.51 13.66 -5.64
N GLY A 256 0.17 12.77 -6.58
CA GLY A 256 -0.31 11.42 -6.27
C GLY A 256 0.68 10.57 -5.48
N THR A 257 1.99 10.85 -5.60
CA THR A 257 3.04 10.14 -4.83
C THR A 257 2.92 10.45 -3.35
N ASN A 258 2.76 11.72 -3.02
CA ASN A 258 2.67 12.16 -1.63
C ASN A 258 1.34 11.71 -0.98
N GLU A 259 0.21 11.85 -1.70
CA GLU A 259 -1.08 11.41 -1.19
C GLU A 259 -1.09 9.91 -0.85
N ASN A 260 -0.57 9.07 -1.74
CA ASN A 260 -0.42 7.64 -1.47
C ASN A 260 0.49 7.37 -0.27
N THR A 261 1.62 8.07 -0.17
CA THR A 261 2.59 7.90 0.92
C THR A 261 2.01 8.38 2.25
N ASN A 262 1.27 9.49 2.27
CA ASN A 262 0.54 9.96 3.45
C ASN A 262 -0.46 8.91 3.96
N GLY A 263 -1.11 8.18 3.05
CA GLY A 263 -1.94 7.03 3.40
C GLY A 263 -1.17 5.89 4.07
N LEU A 264 0.10 5.67 3.70
CA LEU A 264 0.97 4.69 4.35
C LEU A 264 1.49 5.19 5.71
N ILE A 265 1.86 6.47 5.81
CA ILE A 265 2.29 7.10 7.06
C ILE A 265 1.20 7.01 8.12
N ARG A 266 -0.08 7.10 7.73
CA ARG A 266 -1.24 6.93 8.63
C ARG A 266 -1.39 5.54 9.23
N GLN A 267 -0.67 4.53 8.75
CA GLN A 267 -0.55 3.23 9.43
C GLN A 267 0.33 3.30 10.69
N TYR A 268 1.27 4.25 10.75
CA TYR A 268 2.17 4.50 11.89
C TYR A 268 1.61 5.57 12.81
N PHE A 269 1.06 6.62 12.21
CA PHE A 269 0.48 7.78 12.90
C PHE A 269 -0.99 7.95 12.46
N PRO A 270 -1.93 7.28 13.10
CA PRO A 270 -3.36 7.36 12.77
C PRO A 270 -3.89 8.82 12.83
N LYS A 271 -5.05 9.07 12.24
CA LYS A 271 -5.72 10.36 12.37
C LYS A 271 -5.99 10.65 13.86
N GLY A 272 -5.70 11.87 14.30
CA GLY A 272 -5.82 12.26 15.70
C GLY A 272 -4.52 12.04 16.52
N THR A 273 -3.43 11.54 15.91
CA THR A 273 -2.12 11.48 16.58
C THR A 273 -1.67 12.88 16.98
N ASP A 274 -1.22 13.03 18.22
CA ASP A 274 -0.59 14.26 18.70
C ASP A 274 0.92 14.17 18.47
N PHE A 275 1.41 14.88 17.46
CA PHE A 275 2.83 14.83 17.08
C PHE A 275 3.76 15.51 18.09
N THR A 276 3.24 16.26 19.05
CA THR A 276 4.08 16.81 20.14
C THR A 276 4.55 15.72 21.10
N LYS A 277 3.79 14.60 21.17
CA LYS A 277 4.07 13.45 22.03
C LYS A 277 4.84 12.34 21.30
N VAL A 278 5.01 12.46 19.98
CA VAL A 278 5.75 11.48 19.17
C VAL A 278 7.25 11.80 19.25
N SER A 279 8.03 10.85 19.71
CA SER A 279 9.47 10.98 19.81
C SER A 279 10.15 11.02 18.44
N ARG A 280 11.34 11.63 18.36
CA ARG A 280 12.17 11.59 17.14
C ARG A 280 12.55 10.16 16.74
N TYR A 281 12.70 9.27 17.70
CA TYR A 281 12.98 7.86 17.46
C TYR A 281 11.81 7.18 16.73
N GLU A 282 10.58 7.40 17.19
CA GLU A 282 9.38 6.84 16.53
C GLU A 282 9.22 7.35 15.09
N VAL A 283 9.49 8.65 14.86
CA VAL A 283 9.47 9.22 13.52
C VAL A 283 10.53 8.56 12.62
N LYS A 284 11.77 8.44 13.09
CA LYS A 284 12.85 7.78 12.34
C LYS A 284 12.56 6.31 12.08
N ARG A 285 12.02 5.60 13.08
CA ARG A 285 11.61 4.20 12.94
C ARG A 285 10.53 4.02 11.86
N ALA A 286 9.52 4.88 11.86
CA ALA A 286 8.47 4.88 10.85
C ALA A 286 9.04 5.17 9.45
N GLN A 287 9.94 6.16 9.33
CA GLN A 287 10.63 6.50 8.09
C GLN A 287 11.46 5.32 7.57
N HIS A 288 12.23 4.68 8.42
CA HIS A 288 13.04 3.51 8.05
C HIS A 288 12.15 2.36 7.57
N GLN A 289 11.06 2.05 8.27
CA GLN A 289 10.13 1.01 7.86
C GLN A 289 9.42 1.33 6.53
N LEU A 290 9.08 2.61 6.29
CA LEU A 290 8.49 3.06 5.03
C LEU A 290 9.45 2.91 3.85
N ASN A 291 10.72 3.27 4.04
CA ASN A 291 11.73 3.21 2.97
C ASN A 291 12.30 1.79 2.76
N GLY A 292 12.25 0.95 3.78
CA GLY A 292 12.56 -0.49 3.67
C GLY A 292 11.40 -1.36 3.18
N ARG A 293 10.27 -0.73 2.79
CA ARG A 293 9.08 -1.46 2.34
C ARG A 293 9.02 -1.50 0.80
N PRO A 294 8.93 -2.69 0.16
CA PRO A 294 8.86 -2.83 -1.28
C PRO A 294 7.70 -2.05 -1.90
N ARG A 295 7.91 -1.51 -3.10
CA ARG A 295 6.90 -0.75 -3.83
C ARG A 295 6.59 -1.42 -5.16
N LYS A 296 5.29 -1.62 -5.46
CA LYS A 296 4.87 -2.16 -6.76
C LYS A 296 5.39 -1.29 -7.93
N THR A 297 5.40 0.03 -7.75
CA THR A 297 5.90 1.00 -8.74
C THR A 297 7.42 0.99 -8.93
N LEU A 298 8.14 0.23 -8.13
CA LEU A 298 9.59 0.02 -8.19
C LEU A 298 9.92 -1.47 -8.41
N ASP A 299 9.04 -2.21 -9.07
CA ASP A 299 9.17 -3.66 -9.28
C ASP A 299 9.51 -4.43 -8.00
N TYR A 300 8.83 -4.07 -6.93
CA TYR A 300 9.02 -4.61 -5.58
C TYR A 300 10.42 -4.41 -5.01
N GLN A 301 11.21 -3.47 -5.54
CA GLN A 301 12.37 -2.94 -4.84
C GLN A 301 11.91 -1.98 -3.73
N THR A 302 12.79 -1.79 -2.74
CA THR A 302 12.56 -0.80 -1.68
C THR A 302 13.03 0.59 -2.13
N PRO A 303 12.46 1.68 -1.59
CA PRO A 303 12.99 3.02 -1.80
C PRO A 303 14.49 3.15 -1.49
N TYR A 304 14.99 2.47 -0.45
CA TYR A 304 16.43 2.47 -0.14
C TYR A 304 17.26 1.84 -1.26
N GLU A 305 16.89 0.64 -1.75
CA GLU A 305 17.62 -0.03 -2.83
C GLU A 305 17.70 0.82 -4.09
N VAL A 306 16.62 1.52 -4.45
CA VAL A 306 16.59 2.37 -5.63
C VAL A 306 17.38 3.66 -5.41
N PHE A 307 17.24 4.27 -4.23
CA PHE A 307 17.96 5.48 -3.87
C PHE A 307 19.47 5.25 -3.84
N ASP A 308 19.93 4.17 -3.20
CA ASP A 308 21.36 3.83 -3.12
C ASP A 308 21.97 3.53 -4.49
N LYS A 309 21.22 2.86 -5.38
CA LYS A 309 21.67 2.63 -6.76
C LYS A 309 21.89 3.93 -7.51
N LEU A 310 20.97 4.90 -7.41
CA LEU A 310 21.02 6.16 -8.14
C LEU A 310 22.04 7.16 -7.58
N ILE A 311 22.50 7.00 -6.34
CA ILE A 311 23.56 7.84 -5.77
C ILE A 311 24.93 7.28 -6.09
N ASN A 312 25.05 5.96 -6.21
CA ASN A 312 26.32 5.27 -6.42
C ASN A 312 26.60 4.96 -7.91
N SER A 313 25.66 5.27 -8.80
CA SER A 313 25.84 5.26 -10.27
C SER A 313 26.31 6.63 -10.77
#